data_0f1220c3e7ef08685992d974ff47c293
#
_entry.id   0f1220c3e7ef08685992d974ff47c293
#
_cell.length_a   1.000
_cell.length_b   1.000
_cell.length_c   1.000
_cell.angle_alpha   90.00
_cell.angle_beta   90.00
_cell.angle_gamma   90.00
#
_symmetry.space_group_name_H-M   'P 1'
#
loop_
_entity.id
_entity.type
_entity.pdbx_description
1 polymer ?
#
loop_
_entity_poly.entity_id
_entity_poly.type
_entity_poly.pdbx_seq_one_letter_code
_entity_poly.pdbx_strand_id
1 'polypeptide(L)'
;QEGHYRSAMEDVNLRASFDYRPNVDHRIRMGSDYLFHLFRPEQSNMSSWYKDSVVSQMNNTVFSHSLIHGHEVSLYAEDEMLLTDRLRVNAGLRFTLFHVQGETYQSFQPRFSARYLLGRNLSAKVSYTKMNQYIHLLSNSYISQPTDIWVPVTGNIRPMHAHQVTGGLFWHYKGLDFSAE
;
A
#
# COMPACT_ATOMS: atom_id res chain seq x y z
N GLN A 1 -18.27 33.39 5.50
CA GLN A 1 -16.97 32.70 5.39
C GLN A 1 -17.13 31.55 4.42
N GLU A 2 -16.39 31.55 3.34
CA GLU A 2 -16.29 30.42 2.42
C GLU A 2 -14.84 29.92 2.46
N GLY A 3 -14.65 28.62 2.73
CA GLY A 3 -13.36 27.95 2.69
C GLY A 3 -13.42 26.84 1.65
N HIS A 4 -12.51 26.86 0.69
CA HIS A 4 -12.32 25.78 -0.28
C HIS A 4 -11.07 25.01 0.06
N TYR A 5 -11.23 23.70 0.26
CA TYR A 5 -10.12 22.76 0.50
C TYR A 5 -9.94 21.88 -0.73
N ARG A 6 -8.72 21.70 -1.16
CA ARG A 6 -8.40 20.80 -2.26
C ARG A 6 -7.08 20.08 -1.98
N SER A 7 -7.13 18.77 -1.89
CA SER A 7 -5.96 17.88 -1.84
C SER A 7 -6.06 16.90 -3.00
N ALA A 8 -4.92 16.59 -3.64
CA ALA A 8 -4.86 15.64 -4.73
C ALA A 8 -3.54 14.85 -4.68
N MET A 9 -3.61 13.59 -5.10
CA MET A 9 -2.45 12.75 -5.37
C MET A 9 -2.59 12.18 -6.78
N GLU A 10 -1.51 12.25 -7.55
CA GLU A 10 -1.44 11.72 -8.91
C GLU A 10 -0.30 10.70 -8.97
N ASP A 11 -0.57 9.53 -9.54
CA ASP A 11 0.40 8.45 -9.64
C ASP A 11 0.62 8.05 -11.09
N VAL A 12 1.89 7.83 -11.43
CA VAL A 12 2.29 7.20 -12.69
C VAL A 12 3.00 5.90 -12.38
N ASN A 13 2.49 4.78 -12.91
CA ASN A 13 3.02 3.45 -12.66
C ASN A 13 3.57 2.82 -13.95
N LEU A 14 4.82 2.34 -13.87
CA LEU A 14 5.44 1.50 -14.87
C LEU A 14 5.77 0.15 -14.25
N ARG A 15 5.23 -0.94 -14.84
CA ARG A 15 5.41 -2.30 -14.35
C ARG A 15 5.95 -3.21 -15.45
N ALA A 16 6.94 -4.03 -15.09
CA ALA A 16 7.40 -5.15 -15.89
C ALA A 16 7.29 -6.44 -15.07
N SER A 17 6.75 -7.50 -15.65
CA SER A 17 6.61 -8.80 -14.97
C SER A 17 6.89 -9.95 -15.93
N PHE A 18 7.50 -11.02 -15.39
CA PHE A 18 7.85 -12.24 -16.09
C PHE A 18 7.30 -13.43 -15.32
N ASP A 19 6.66 -14.35 -16.02
CA ASP A 19 6.18 -15.64 -15.51
C ASP A 19 6.98 -16.74 -16.23
N TYR A 20 7.79 -17.48 -15.48
CA TYR A 20 8.67 -18.51 -16.00
C TYR A 20 8.36 -19.86 -15.35
N ARG A 21 8.15 -20.89 -16.15
CA ARG A 21 7.85 -22.25 -15.69
C ARG A 21 8.93 -23.20 -16.21
N PRO A 22 10.01 -23.40 -15.44
CA PRO A 22 11.10 -24.29 -15.85
C PRO A 22 10.64 -25.75 -15.95
N ASN A 23 9.66 -26.15 -15.14
CA ASN A 23 9.08 -27.50 -15.10
C ASN A 23 7.64 -27.45 -14.52
N VAL A 24 7.05 -28.61 -14.26
CA VAL A 24 5.68 -28.72 -13.73
C VAL A 24 5.58 -28.37 -12.23
N ASP A 25 6.70 -28.43 -11.52
CA ASP A 25 6.77 -28.26 -10.08
C ASP A 25 7.11 -26.83 -9.65
N HIS A 26 7.62 -26.01 -10.58
CA HIS A 26 8.06 -24.65 -10.30
C HIS A 26 7.36 -23.62 -11.20
N ARG A 27 6.88 -22.56 -10.58
CA ARG A 27 6.39 -21.37 -11.28
C ARG A 27 7.01 -20.14 -10.66
N ILE A 28 8.01 -19.59 -11.34
CA ILE A 28 8.75 -18.41 -10.90
C ILE A 28 8.11 -17.16 -11.49
N ARG A 29 7.72 -16.22 -10.63
CA ARG A 29 7.26 -14.89 -11.04
C ARG A 29 8.24 -13.86 -10.52
N MET A 30 8.69 -12.98 -11.39
CA MET A 30 9.60 -11.89 -11.04
C MET A 30 9.22 -10.62 -11.78
N GLY A 31 9.59 -9.48 -11.23
CA GLY A 31 9.30 -8.23 -11.89
C GLY A 31 9.82 -7.02 -11.14
N SER A 32 9.55 -5.87 -11.75
CA SER A 32 9.86 -4.56 -11.21
C SER A 32 8.67 -3.64 -11.35
N ASP A 33 8.47 -2.79 -10.36
CA ASP A 33 7.50 -1.70 -10.36
C ASP A 33 8.25 -0.38 -10.12
N TYR A 34 7.90 0.64 -10.90
CA TYR A 34 8.29 2.01 -10.63
C TYR A 34 7.02 2.85 -10.52
N LEU A 35 6.85 3.53 -9.37
CA LEU A 35 5.76 4.47 -9.15
C LEU A 35 6.35 5.86 -8.91
N PHE A 36 5.82 6.82 -9.65
CA PHE A 36 6.04 8.24 -9.40
C PHE A 36 4.78 8.82 -8.77
N HIS A 37 4.93 9.42 -7.60
CA HIS A 37 3.87 10.03 -6.83
C HIS A 37 4.01 11.56 -6.85
N LEU A 38 2.96 12.26 -7.23
CA LEU A 38 2.85 13.70 -7.11
C LEU A 38 1.79 14.04 -6.07
N PHE A 39 2.24 14.53 -4.92
CA PHE A 39 1.34 14.99 -3.87
C PHE A 39 1.13 16.50 -4.01
N ARG A 40 -0.13 16.88 -4.03
CA ARG A 40 -0.59 18.27 -3.94
C ARG A 40 -1.29 18.44 -2.61
N PRO A 41 -0.54 18.75 -1.52
CA PRO A 41 -1.15 18.99 -0.24
C PRO A 41 -2.07 20.20 -0.33
N GLU A 42 -2.96 20.28 0.62
CA GLU A 42 -4.07 21.20 0.71
C GLU A 42 -3.79 22.63 0.26
N GLN A 43 -4.64 23.15 -0.63
CA GLN A 43 -4.77 24.59 -0.88
C GLN A 43 -6.05 25.07 -0.18
N SER A 44 -5.91 25.85 0.86
CA SER A 44 -7.06 26.50 1.51
C SER A 44 -7.14 27.97 1.12
N ASN A 45 -8.26 28.36 0.53
CA ASN A 45 -8.61 29.78 0.34
C ASN A 45 -9.67 30.14 1.37
N MET A 46 -9.32 30.98 2.31
CA MET A 46 -10.26 31.49 3.29
C MET A 46 -10.60 32.94 2.97
N SER A 47 -11.82 33.21 2.54
CA SER A 47 -12.35 34.54 2.36
C SER A 47 -13.30 34.90 3.50
N SER A 48 -12.98 35.93 4.27
CA SER A 48 -13.86 36.46 5.30
C SER A 48 -14.37 37.85 4.88
N TRP A 49 -15.68 37.99 4.82
CA TRP A 49 -16.35 39.29 4.61
C TRP A 49 -16.76 39.86 5.95
N TYR A 50 -16.17 40.98 6.35
CA TYR A 50 -16.69 41.82 7.42
C TYR A 50 -17.38 42.99 6.78
N LYS A 51 -18.68 43.09 6.98
CA LYS A 51 -19.47 44.22 6.56
C LYS A 51 -19.66 45.15 7.78
N ASP A 52 -18.64 45.98 8.01
CA ASP A 52 -18.81 47.14 8.86
C ASP A 52 -18.28 48.39 8.12
N SER A 53 -18.86 49.50 8.40
CA SER A 53 -19.10 50.61 7.48
C SER A 53 -17.89 51.43 7.00
N VAL A 54 -16.67 51.09 7.13
CA VAL A 54 -15.52 51.93 6.69
C VAL A 54 -14.32 51.24 6.04
N VAL A 55 -14.07 49.92 6.28
CA VAL A 55 -12.91 49.28 5.65
C VAL A 55 -13.27 47.86 5.20
N SER A 56 -13.38 47.63 3.89
CA SER A 56 -13.43 46.28 3.32
C SER A 56 -11.98 45.77 3.18
N GLN A 57 -11.47 45.08 4.17
CA GLN A 57 -10.24 44.30 4.04
C GLN A 57 -10.55 42.86 3.58
N MET A 58 -10.18 42.56 2.36
CA MET A 58 -10.25 41.24 1.80
C MET A 58 -8.91 40.55 2.15
N ASN A 59 -8.88 39.77 3.20
CA ASN A 59 -7.72 38.94 3.53
C ASN A 59 -7.87 37.59 2.79
N ASN A 60 -7.27 37.48 1.63
CA ASN A 60 -7.07 36.19 0.96
C ASN A 60 -5.79 35.58 1.49
N THR A 61 -5.89 34.63 2.39
CA THR A 61 -4.75 33.84 2.82
C THR A 61 -4.71 32.58 1.97
N VAL A 62 -3.78 32.53 1.03
CA VAL A 62 -3.50 31.33 0.22
C VAL A 62 -2.38 30.56 0.92
N PHE A 63 -2.70 29.44 1.54
CA PHE A 63 -1.69 28.51 1.98
C PHE A 63 -1.36 27.58 0.80
N SER A 64 -0.31 27.92 0.06
CA SER A 64 0.23 27.04 -0.97
C SER A 64 1.35 26.20 -0.36
N HIS A 65 1.13 24.89 -0.25
CA HIS A 65 2.21 23.97 0.07
C HIS A 65 2.93 23.56 -1.22
N SER A 66 4.24 23.41 -1.13
CA SER A 66 5.05 22.97 -2.26
C SER A 66 4.64 21.56 -2.68
N LEU A 67 4.68 21.30 -4.00
CA LEU A 67 4.48 19.95 -4.54
C LEU A 67 5.53 18.99 -3.98
N ILE A 68 5.08 17.82 -3.58
CA ILE A 68 5.97 16.77 -3.07
C ILE A 68 6.03 15.66 -4.11
N HIS A 69 7.26 15.31 -4.49
CA HIS A 69 7.54 14.23 -5.44
C HIS A 69 8.06 13.02 -4.69
N GLY A 70 7.45 11.87 -4.91
CA GLY A 70 7.87 10.59 -4.38
C GLY A 70 8.22 9.62 -5.50
N HIS A 71 9.29 8.84 -5.32
CA HIS A 71 9.72 7.81 -6.25
C HIS A 71 9.78 6.48 -5.51
N GLU A 72 9.01 5.50 -5.97
CA GLU A 72 9.04 4.14 -5.44
C GLU A 72 9.54 3.19 -6.52
N VAL A 73 10.61 2.46 -6.21
CA VAL A 73 11.15 1.39 -7.04
C VAL A 73 11.05 0.09 -6.27
N SER A 74 10.45 -0.92 -6.86
CA SER A 74 10.35 -2.24 -6.26
C SER A 74 10.82 -3.33 -7.20
N LEU A 75 11.52 -4.31 -6.65
CA LEU A 75 11.89 -5.56 -7.32
C LEU A 75 11.30 -6.72 -6.53
N TYR A 76 10.75 -7.70 -7.22
CA TYR A 76 10.22 -8.89 -6.56
C TYR A 76 10.54 -10.16 -7.33
N ALA A 77 10.67 -11.24 -6.57
CA ALA A 77 10.72 -12.59 -7.09
C ALA A 77 9.98 -13.52 -6.14
N GLU A 78 9.21 -14.45 -6.69
CA GLU A 78 8.52 -15.50 -5.94
C GLU A 78 8.51 -16.80 -6.73
N ASP A 79 8.56 -17.92 -6.04
CA ASP A 79 8.48 -19.26 -6.62
C ASP A 79 7.35 -20.03 -5.94
N GLU A 80 6.40 -20.49 -6.74
CA GLU A 80 5.37 -21.43 -6.36
C GLU A 80 5.84 -22.85 -6.70
N MET A 81 6.13 -23.64 -5.65
CA MET A 81 6.75 -24.94 -5.72
C MET A 81 5.77 -26.05 -5.32
N LEU A 82 5.70 -27.10 -6.12
CA LEU A 82 5.06 -28.36 -5.75
C LEU A 82 6.13 -29.30 -5.19
N LEU A 83 6.38 -29.24 -3.87
CA LEU A 83 7.43 -30.03 -3.23
C LEU A 83 7.08 -31.53 -3.15
N THR A 84 5.80 -31.83 -3.02
CA THR A 84 5.26 -33.20 -3.09
C THR A 84 3.83 -33.14 -3.60
N ASP A 85 3.24 -34.27 -3.97
CA ASP A 85 1.81 -34.36 -4.38
C ASP A 85 0.85 -33.76 -3.35
N ARG A 86 1.29 -33.57 -2.09
CA ARG A 86 0.48 -33.06 -0.99
C ARG A 86 0.92 -31.68 -0.48
N LEU A 87 2.14 -31.24 -0.81
CA LEU A 87 2.70 -30.01 -0.25
C LEU A 87 3.03 -29.03 -1.37
N ARG A 88 2.31 -27.92 -1.38
CA ARG A 88 2.58 -26.75 -2.23
C ARG A 88 3.07 -25.60 -1.35
N VAL A 89 4.16 -24.98 -1.76
CA VAL A 89 4.80 -23.85 -1.07
C VAL A 89 4.92 -22.70 -2.05
N ASN A 90 4.65 -21.49 -1.59
CA ASN A 90 5.01 -20.27 -2.30
C ASN A 90 5.94 -19.47 -1.39
N ALA A 91 7.11 -19.09 -1.90
CA ALA A 91 8.07 -18.27 -1.20
C ALA A 91 8.50 -17.12 -2.10
N GLY A 92 8.49 -15.91 -1.57
CA GLY A 92 8.84 -14.71 -2.32
C GLY A 92 9.45 -13.62 -1.47
N LEU A 93 10.13 -12.72 -2.14
CA LEU A 93 10.72 -11.54 -1.55
C LEU A 93 10.44 -10.32 -2.45
N ARG A 94 10.00 -9.22 -1.85
CA ARG A 94 9.94 -7.92 -2.49
C ARG A 94 10.91 -6.99 -1.78
N PHE A 95 11.74 -6.31 -2.56
CA PHE A 95 12.59 -5.22 -2.12
C PHE A 95 12.03 -3.92 -2.66
N THR A 96 11.90 -2.91 -1.82
CA THR A 96 11.39 -1.59 -2.20
C THR A 96 12.32 -0.49 -1.72
N LEU A 97 12.59 0.46 -2.61
CA LEU A 97 13.21 1.75 -2.33
C LEU A 97 12.17 2.85 -2.54
N PHE A 98 12.00 3.70 -1.54
CA PHE A 98 11.14 4.87 -1.61
C PHE A 98 11.95 6.12 -1.31
N HIS A 99 11.96 7.07 -2.26
CA HIS A 99 12.68 8.34 -2.14
C HIS A 99 11.72 9.51 -2.18
N VAL A 100 11.80 10.40 -1.19
CA VAL A 100 10.95 11.58 -1.06
C VAL A 100 11.69 12.69 -0.30
N GLN A 101 11.66 13.92 -0.80
CA GLN A 101 12.24 15.11 -0.12
C GLN A 101 13.68 14.92 0.41
N GLY A 102 14.52 14.20 -0.31
CA GLY A 102 15.91 13.92 0.08
C GLY A 102 16.09 12.73 1.02
N GLU A 103 15.02 12.16 1.55
CA GLU A 103 15.05 10.95 2.39
C GLU A 103 14.85 9.69 1.53
N THR A 104 15.56 8.62 1.88
CA THR A 104 15.45 7.33 1.20
C THR A 104 15.17 6.23 2.21
N TYR A 105 14.08 5.50 1.99
CA TYR A 105 13.65 4.36 2.78
C TYR A 105 13.79 3.10 1.97
N GLN A 106 14.22 2.03 2.64
CA GLN A 106 14.33 0.70 2.02
C GLN A 106 13.60 -0.34 2.85
N SER A 107 13.04 -1.33 2.20
CA SER A 107 12.38 -2.43 2.89
C SER A 107 12.54 -3.77 2.18
N PHE A 108 12.67 -4.82 2.99
CA PHE A 108 12.56 -6.22 2.58
C PHE A 108 11.22 -6.75 3.09
N GLN A 109 10.44 -7.30 2.17
CA GLN A 109 9.08 -7.76 2.40
C GLN A 109 8.97 -9.24 2.00
N PRO A 110 9.41 -10.17 2.87
CA PRO A 110 9.26 -11.59 2.64
C PRO A 110 7.78 -12.01 2.66
N ARG A 111 7.46 -12.99 1.82
CA ARG A 111 6.16 -13.65 1.73
C ARG A 111 6.38 -15.15 1.71
N PHE A 112 5.57 -15.86 2.46
CA PHE A 112 5.60 -17.30 2.50
C PHE A 112 4.19 -17.83 2.65
N SER A 113 3.85 -18.88 1.91
CA SER A 113 2.64 -19.65 2.18
C SER A 113 2.88 -21.12 1.87
N ALA A 114 2.27 -21.98 2.67
CA ALA A 114 2.30 -23.41 2.47
C ALA A 114 0.87 -23.96 2.57
N ARG A 115 0.54 -24.89 1.67
CA ARG A 115 -0.69 -25.68 1.70
C ARG A 115 -0.32 -27.15 1.73
N TYR A 116 -0.84 -27.85 2.75
CA TYR A 116 -0.64 -29.29 2.90
C TYR A 116 -1.97 -30.04 2.85
N LEU A 117 -2.05 -31.07 2.01
CA LEU A 117 -3.22 -31.95 1.91
C LEU A 117 -3.12 -33.01 3.01
N LEU A 118 -3.91 -32.86 4.07
CA LEU A 118 -4.01 -33.81 5.18
C LEU A 118 -4.74 -35.09 4.78
N GLY A 119 -5.63 -35.00 3.80
CA GLY A 119 -6.41 -36.08 3.26
C GLY A 119 -7.01 -35.75 1.90
N ARG A 120 -7.88 -36.64 1.38
CA ARG A 120 -8.53 -36.39 0.07
C ARG A 120 -9.35 -35.11 0.03
N ASN A 121 -9.96 -34.74 1.14
CA ASN A 121 -10.91 -33.63 1.24
C ASN A 121 -10.53 -32.61 2.30
N LEU A 122 -9.39 -32.75 2.96
CA LEU A 122 -8.93 -31.87 4.05
C LEU A 122 -7.57 -31.29 3.71
N SER A 123 -7.43 -29.97 3.81
CA SER A 123 -6.14 -29.27 3.65
C SER A 123 -5.93 -28.24 4.76
N ALA A 124 -4.68 -28.07 5.15
CA ALA A 124 -4.22 -26.99 6.01
C ALA A 124 -3.44 -25.97 5.18
N LYS A 125 -3.57 -24.71 5.53
CA LYS A 125 -2.81 -23.61 4.93
C LYS A 125 -2.23 -22.74 6.03
N VAL A 126 -1.01 -22.26 5.81
CA VAL A 126 -0.35 -21.26 6.65
C VAL A 126 0.26 -20.21 5.73
N SER A 127 0.24 -18.94 6.16
CA SER A 127 0.91 -17.89 5.44
C SER A 127 1.54 -16.87 6.38
N TYR A 128 2.60 -16.25 5.90
CA TYR A 128 3.26 -15.11 6.51
C TYR A 128 3.57 -14.07 5.46
N THR A 129 3.30 -12.81 5.79
CA THR A 129 3.62 -11.67 4.91
C THR A 129 4.09 -10.51 5.77
N LYS A 130 5.20 -9.89 5.36
CA LYS A 130 5.61 -8.57 5.84
C LYS A 130 5.28 -7.54 4.78
N MET A 131 4.68 -6.43 5.19
CA MET A 131 4.30 -5.32 4.32
C MET A 131 4.83 -4.01 4.87
N ASN A 132 5.17 -3.08 3.96
CA ASN A 132 5.56 -1.71 4.30
C ASN A 132 4.66 -0.72 3.56
N GLN A 133 4.36 0.39 4.21
CA GLN A 133 3.54 1.48 3.66
C GLN A 133 4.29 2.80 3.80
N TYR A 134 4.41 3.53 2.69
CA TYR A 134 5.14 4.80 2.60
C TYR A 134 4.23 6.01 2.46
N ILE A 135 2.94 5.81 2.29
CA ILE A 135 1.94 6.86 2.10
C ILE A 135 0.86 6.67 3.16
N HIS A 136 0.54 7.74 3.87
CA HIS A 136 -0.43 7.73 4.97
C HIS A 136 -1.61 8.64 4.65
N LEU A 137 -2.79 8.21 5.05
CA LEU A 137 -3.98 9.04 5.08
C LEU A 137 -4.06 9.70 6.46
N LEU A 138 -3.96 11.03 6.49
CA LEU A 138 -4.27 11.81 7.68
C LEU A 138 -5.74 12.19 7.65
N SER A 139 -6.50 11.66 8.58
CA SER A 139 -7.92 11.97 8.76
C SER A 139 -8.12 12.72 10.08
N ASN A 140 -8.87 13.81 10.05
CA ASN A 140 -9.23 14.55 11.25
C ASN A 140 -10.70 14.32 11.59
N SER A 141 -10.95 13.46 12.55
CA SER A 141 -12.31 13.04 12.96
C SER A 141 -13.07 14.07 13.81
N TYR A 142 -12.42 15.14 14.25
CA TYR A 142 -13.00 16.08 15.21
C TYR A 142 -13.77 17.27 14.59
N ILE A 143 -13.63 17.50 13.30
CA ILE A 143 -14.31 18.57 12.59
C ILE A 143 -15.00 17.95 11.39
N SER A 144 -16.28 18.23 11.20
CA SER A 144 -17.14 17.71 10.12
C SER A 144 -16.77 18.23 8.70
N GLN A 145 -15.48 18.45 8.44
CA GLN A 145 -14.97 18.82 7.13
C GLN A 145 -14.19 17.62 6.56
N PRO A 146 -14.31 17.30 5.28
CA PRO A 146 -13.54 16.25 4.64
C PRO A 146 -12.08 16.70 4.47
N THR A 147 -11.28 16.56 5.53
CA THR A 147 -9.89 16.97 5.57
C THR A 147 -8.94 15.78 5.50
N ASP A 148 -9.33 14.74 4.74
CA ASP A 148 -8.46 13.59 4.50
C ASP A 148 -7.35 13.99 3.54
N ILE A 149 -6.10 13.95 4.02
CA ILE A 149 -4.91 14.35 3.27
C ILE A 149 -3.98 13.15 3.13
N TRP A 150 -3.60 12.83 1.91
CA TRP A 150 -2.56 11.86 1.62
C TRP A 150 -1.19 12.51 1.76
N VAL A 151 -0.37 11.95 2.64
CA VAL A 151 0.99 12.42 2.90
C VAL A 151 2.00 11.28 2.75
N PRO A 152 3.14 11.53 2.12
CA PRO A 152 4.23 10.58 2.10
C PRO A 152 4.95 10.54 3.44
N VAL A 153 5.72 9.49 3.67
CA VAL A 153 6.73 9.46 4.74
C VAL A 153 7.72 10.60 4.55
N THR A 154 8.23 11.14 5.65
CA THR A 154 9.23 12.23 5.69
C THR A 154 10.24 11.92 6.77
N GLY A 155 11.27 12.75 6.96
CA GLY A 155 12.22 12.59 8.08
C GLY A 155 11.54 12.48 9.46
N ASN A 156 10.34 13.05 9.60
CA ASN A 156 9.55 13.02 10.85
C ASN A 156 8.48 11.91 10.86
N ILE A 157 8.05 11.41 9.71
CA ILE A 157 7.00 10.39 9.58
C ILE A 157 7.65 9.15 8.96
N ARG A 158 7.85 8.12 9.79
CA ARG A 158 8.49 6.87 9.36
C ARG A 158 7.51 5.95 8.61
N PRO A 159 8.02 5.08 7.71
CA PRO A 159 7.21 4.05 7.09
C PRO A 159 6.53 3.15 8.14
N MET A 160 5.27 2.84 7.91
CA MET A 160 4.56 1.81 8.68
C MET A 160 4.92 0.43 8.15
N HIS A 161 4.99 -0.55 9.04
CA HIS A 161 5.18 -1.94 8.69
C HIS A 161 4.17 -2.82 9.42
N ALA A 162 3.73 -3.87 8.75
CA ALA A 162 2.82 -4.85 9.29
C ALA A 162 3.36 -6.26 9.06
N HIS A 163 3.12 -7.14 10.02
CA HIS A 163 3.35 -8.56 9.92
C HIS A 163 2.01 -9.27 9.99
N GLN A 164 1.71 -10.09 9.00
CA GLN A 164 0.49 -10.87 8.95
C GLN A 164 0.84 -12.36 8.97
N VAL A 165 0.24 -13.07 9.90
CA VAL A 165 0.28 -14.54 9.96
C VAL A 165 -1.15 -15.04 9.85
N THR A 166 -1.38 -16.00 8.96
CA THR A 166 -2.70 -16.61 8.78
C THR A 166 -2.54 -18.13 8.81
N GLY A 167 -3.44 -18.81 9.48
CA GLY A 167 -3.54 -20.29 9.49
C GLY A 167 -4.97 -20.71 9.30
N GLY A 168 -5.23 -21.73 8.48
CA GLY A 168 -6.58 -22.21 8.24
C GLY A 168 -6.66 -23.68 7.88
N LEU A 169 -7.85 -24.26 8.13
CA LEU A 169 -8.25 -25.61 7.74
C LEU A 169 -9.42 -25.53 6.77
N PHE A 170 -9.34 -26.30 5.68
CA PHE A 170 -10.33 -26.34 4.62
C PHE A 170 -10.77 -27.78 4.41
N TRP A 171 -12.06 -28.04 4.56
CA TRP A 171 -12.64 -29.38 4.43
C TRP A 171 -13.81 -29.36 3.46
N HIS A 172 -13.72 -30.21 2.44
CA HIS A 172 -14.80 -30.47 1.49
C HIS A 172 -15.50 -31.76 1.84
N TYR A 173 -16.83 -31.72 2.06
CA TYR A 173 -17.62 -32.91 2.39
C TYR A 173 -18.99 -32.86 1.73
N LYS A 174 -19.30 -33.88 0.90
CA LYS A 174 -20.61 -34.06 0.22
C LYS A 174 -21.13 -32.80 -0.47
N GLY A 175 -20.26 -32.08 -1.18
CA GLY A 175 -20.63 -30.85 -1.89
C GLY A 175 -20.74 -29.58 -1.02
N LEU A 176 -20.38 -29.69 0.26
CA LEU A 176 -20.27 -28.55 1.17
C LEU A 176 -18.80 -28.23 1.45
N ASP A 177 -18.47 -26.95 1.50
CA ASP A 177 -17.14 -26.44 1.84
C ASP A 177 -17.17 -25.80 3.22
N PHE A 178 -16.30 -26.28 4.09
CA PHE A 178 -16.08 -25.72 5.42
C PHE A 178 -14.69 -25.12 5.51
N SER A 179 -14.58 -23.91 6.06
CA SER A 179 -13.30 -23.26 6.33
C SER A 179 -13.29 -22.67 7.73
N ALA A 180 -12.13 -22.74 8.36
CA ALA A 180 -11.81 -22.04 9.61
C ALA A 180 -10.44 -21.41 9.46
N GLU A 181 -10.38 -20.09 9.64
CA GLU A 181 -9.16 -19.28 9.55
C GLU A 181 -8.96 -18.47 10.83
#